data_f9922d15dd5442772d836f5e4f10172c
#
_entry.id   f9922d15dd5442772d836f5e4f10172c
#
_cell.length_a   1.000
_cell.length_b   1.000
_cell.length_c   1.000
_cell.angle_alpha   90.00
_cell.angle_beta   90.00
_cell.angle_gamma   90.00
#
_symmetry.space_group_name_H-M   'P 1'
#
loop_
_entity.id
_entity.type
_entity.pdbx_description
1 polymer ?
#
loop_
_entity_poly.entity_id
_entity_poly.type
_entity_poly.pdbx_seq_one_letter_code
_entity_poly.pdbx_strand_id
1 'polypeptide(L)'
;MKEEVYYGKGMRIVKENYPDLYEGINKLNEVIYTGKKLDYKTQKLIAIGIVASRCDEKATEKQMRSGMAELGITTDEIVDILRVVLLTAGMPAFNKGMRILEEITGK
;
A
#
# COMPACT_ATOMS: atom_id res chain seq x y z
N MET A 1 -1.74 -12.99 4.21
CA MET A 1 -2.17 -11.75 3.54
C MET A 1 -3.48 -12.00 2.81
N LYS A 2 -4.37 -11.02 2.83
CA LYS A 2 -5.64 -11.13 2.10
C LYS A 2 -5.41 -10.75 0.65
N GLU A 3 -5.74 -11.65 -0.26
CA GLU A 3 -5.47 -11.49 -1.69
C GLU A 3 -6.06 -10.23 -2.31
N GLU A 4 -7.31 -9.94 -2.02
CA GLU A 4 -7.99 -8.77 -2.60
C GLU A 4 -7.41 -7.44 -2.11
N VAL A 5 -6.87 -7.44 -0.91
CA VAL A 5 -6.29 -6.26 -0.31
C VAL A 5 -4.93 -5.93 -0.92
N TYR A 6 -4.09 -6.96 -1.13
CA TYR A 6 -2.72 -6.75 -1.57
C TYR A 6 -2.57 -6.69 -3.09
N TYR A 7 -3.31 -7.49 -3.82
CA TYR A 7 -3.07 -7.66 -5.25
C TYR A 7 -4.14 -7.08 -6.15
N GLY A 8 -5.32 -6.81 -5.60
CA GLY A 8 -6.43 -6.31 -6.38
C GLY A 8 -7.19 -7.41 -7.12
N LYS A 9 -8.24 -6.99 -7.81
CA LYS A 9 -9.18 -7.91 -8.45
C LYS A 9 -8.60 -8.69 -9.62
N GLY A 10 -7.63 -8.12 -10.33
CA GLY A 10 -6.97 -8.80 -11.44
C GLY A 10 -6.28 -10.10 -11.05
N MET A 11 -5.86 -10.20 -9.80
CA MET A 11 -5.20 -11.40 -9.30
C MET A 11 -6.11 -12.61 -9.21
N ARG A 12 -7.44 -12.43 -9.27
CA ARG A 12 -8.36 -13.55 -9.29
C ARG A 12 -8.14 -14.42 -10.53
N ILE A 13 -7.90 -13.79 -11.68
CA ILE A 13 -7.62 -14.51 -12.93
C ILE A 13 -6.34 -15.33 -12.78
N VAL A 14 -5.31 -14.75 -12.18
CA VAL A 14 -4.04 -15.45 -11.96
C VAL A 14 -4.24 -16.65 -11.05
N LYS A 15 -4.98 -16.47 -9.94
CA LYS A 15 -5.24 -17.54 -8.99
C LYS A 15 -5.98 -18.71 -9.65
N GLU A 16 -7.01 -18.41 -10.44
CA GLU A 16 -7.88 -19.43 -11.05
C GLU A 16 -7.22 -20.15 -12.22
N ASN A 17 -6.42 -19.45 -13.02
CA ASN A 17 -5.90 -19.97 -14.26
C ASN A 17 -4.39 -20.24 -14.27
N TYR A 18 -3.65 -19.65 -13.35
CA TYR A 18 -2.19 -19.76 -13.29
C TYR A 18 -1.73 -19.97 -11.85
N PRO A 19 -2.10 -21.12 -11.24
CA PRO A 19 -1.84 -21.36 -9.82
C PRO A 19 -0.36 -21.30 -9.42
N ASP A 20 0.55 -21.75 -10.31
CA ASP A 20 1.97 -21.70 -10.02
C ASP A 20 2.47 -20.26 -9.94
N LEU A 21 1.99 -19.41 -10.85
CA LEU A 21 2.32 -17.99 -10.83
C LEU A 21 1.76 -17.33 -9.58
N TYR A 22 0.54 -17.65 -9.22
CA TYR A 22 -0.09 -17.12 -8.02
C TYR A 22 0.72 -17.48 -6.76
N GLU A 23 1.13 -18.74 -6.63
CA GLU A 23 1.96 -19.19 -5.54
C GLU A 23 3.30 -18.44 -5.49
N GLY A 24 3.93 -18.27 -6.64
CA GLY A 24 5.19 -17.53 -6.75
C GLY A 24 5.04 -16.09 -6.28
N ILE A 25 3.96 -15.42 -6.67
CA ILE A 25 3.69 -14.03 -6.24
C ILE A 25 3.48 -13.96 -4.74
N ASN A 26 2.69 -14.89 -4.16
CA ASN A 26 2.50 -14.93 -2.72
C ASN A 26 3.82 -15.15 -1.98
N LYS A 27 4.64 -16.06 -2.47
CA LYS A 27 5.94 -16.36 -1.87
C LYS A 27 6.84 -15.13 -1.93
N LEU A 28 6.88 -14.46 -3.07
CA LEU A 28 7.67 -13.24 -3.24
C LEU A 28 7.24 -12.17 -2.24
N ASN A 29 5.92 -11.98 -2.09
CA ASN A 29 5.37 -10.99 -1.16
C ASN A 29 5.79 -11.27 0.28
N GLU A 30 5.71 -12.53 0.69
CA GLU A 30 6.12 -12.93 2.04
C GLU A 30 7.61 -12.70 2.28
N VAL A 31 8.44 -13.05 1.31
CA VAL A 31 9.88 -12.85 1.40
C VAL A 31 10.23 -11.36 1.50
N ILE A 32 9.57 -10.53 0.68
CA ILE A 32 9.82 -9.09 0.68
C ILE A 32 9.41 -8.46 2.01
N TYR A 33 8.23 -8.81 2.53
CA TYR A 33 7.72 -8.21 3.76
C TYR A 33 8.24 -8.89 5.03
N THR A 34 9.28 -9.72 4.89
CA THR A 34 10.01 -10.30 6.03
C THR A 34 11.42 -9.72 6.02
N GLY A 35 11.55 -8.50 6.51
CA GLY A 35 12.83 -7.81 6.55
C GLY A 35 13.70 -8.25 7.72
N LYS A 36 15.00 -8.03 7.60
CA LYS A 36 15.95 -8.31 8.69
C LYS A 36 15.93 -7.26 9.79
N LYS A 37 15.68 -6.01 9.44
CA LYS A 37 15.73 -4.88 10.38
C LYS A 37 14.43 -4.11 10.45
N LEU A 38 13.74 -3.92 9.31
CA LEU A 38 12.49 -3.21 9.27
C LEU A 38 11.34 -4.23 9.35
N ASP A 39 10.42 -4.00 10.27
CA ASP A 39 9.26 -4.85 10.40
C ASP A 39 8.26 -4.62 9.27
N TYR A 40 7.25 -5.46 9.20
CA TYR A 40 6.23 -5.39 8.16
C TYR A 40 5.52 -4.03 8.16
N LYS A 41 5.17 -3.52 9.34
CA LYS A 41 4.48 -2.23 9.44
C LYS A 41 5.33 -1.10 8.85
N THR A 42 6.61 -1.06 9.16
CA THR A 42 7.53 -0.05 8.62
C THR A 42 7.66 -0.17 7.11
N GLN A 43 7.81 -1.40 6.61
CA GLN A 43 7.86 -1.64 5.17
C GLN A 43 6.57 -1.20 4.48
N LYS A 44 5.42 -1.42 5.11
CA LYS A 44 4.12 -0.99 4.58
C LYS A 44 4.01 0.53 4.51
N LEU A 45 4.52 1.22 5.52
CA LEU A 45 4.57 2.68 5.52
C LEU A 45 5.40 3.19 4.33
N ILE A 46 6.54 2.54 4.06
CA ILE A 46 7.38 2.87 2.90
C ILE A 46 6.60 2.64 1.60
N ALA A 47 5.89 1.52 1.49
CA ALA A 47 5.10 1.20 0.30
C ALA A 47 4.03 2.26 0.04
N ILE A 48 3.35 2.73 1.08
CA ILE A 48 2.34 3.80 0.96
C ILE A 48 3.00 5.06 0.39
N GLY A 49 4.16 5.44 0.90
CA GLY A 49 4.89 6.61 0.42
C GLY A 49 5.28 6.49 -1.05
N ILE A 50 5.76 5.33 -1.46
CA ILE A 50 6.19 5.10 -2.84
C ILE A 50 5.02 5.22 -3.81
N VAL A 51 3.89 4.54 -3.55
CA VAL A 51 2.74 4.59 -4.46
C VAL A 51 2.09 5.96 -4.47
N ALA A 52 2.05 6.65 -3.33
CA ALA A 52 1.55 8.02 -3.26
C ALA A 52 2.42 8.97 -4.09
N SER A 53 3.74 8.82 -4.02
CA SER A 53 4.67 9.66 -4.77
C SER A 53 4.53 9.49 -6.29
N ARG A 54 4.04 8.33 -6.73
CA ARG A 54 3.84 8.02 -8.15
C ARG A 54 2.45 8.44 -8.64
N CYS A 55 1.63 9.01 -7.78
CA CYS A 55 0.26 9.42 -8.08
C CYS A 55 -0.62 8.26 -8.57
N ASP A 56 -0.33 7.06 -8.14
CA ASP A 56 -1.13 5.89 -8.47
C ASP A 56 -2.29 5.78 -7.48
N GLU A 57 -3.46 6.28 -7.89
CA GLU A 57 -4.62 6.36 -7.00
C GLU A 57 -5.06 5.01 -6.45
N LYS A 58 -5.19 4.02 -7.32
CA LYS A 58 -5.66 2.69 -6.90
C LYS A 58 -4.68 1.99 -5.99
N ALA A 59 -3.40 2.03 -6.33
CA ALA A 59 -2.37 1.43 -5.50
C ALA A 59 -2.29 2.14 -4.15
N THR A 60 -2.37 3.46 -4.13
CA THR A 60 -2.33 4.24 -2.90
C THR A 60 -3.50 3.89 -1.99
N GLU A 61 -4.71 3.86 -2.54
CA GLU A 61 -5.90 3.50 -1.77
C GLU A 61 -5.77 2.09 -1.17
N LYS A 62 -5.35 1.12 -1.98
CA LYS A 62 -5.19 -0.26 -1.51
C LYS A 62 -4.14 -0.39 -0.42
N GLN A 63 -3.00 0.26 -0.58
CA GLN A 63 -1.94 0.20 0.42
C GLN A 63 -2.37 0.88 1.72
N MET A 64 -3.06 2.01 1.65
CA MET A 64 -3.59 2.68 2.83
C MET A 64 -4.63 1.82 3.54
N ARG A 65 -5.61 1.29 2.80
CA ARG A 65 -6.66 0.45 3.40
C ARG A 65 -6.09 -0.79 4.06
N SER A 66 -5.20 -1.50 3.38
CA SER A 66 -4.62 -2.71 3.94
C SER A 66 -3.73 -2.42 5.14
N GLY A 67 -2.97 -1.35 5.09
CA GLY A 67 -2.13 -0.95 6.22
C GLY A 67 -2.96 -0.61 7.46
N MET A 68 -4.03 0.14 7.27
CA MET A 68 -4.93 0.49 8.37
C MET A 68 -5.64 -0.73 8.94
N ALA A 69 -6.18 -1.59 8.07
CA ALA A 69 -6.96 -2.75 8.49
C ALA A 69 -6.12 -3.84 9.15
N GLU A 70 -4.95 -4.13 8.62
CA GLU A 70 -4.15 -5.28 9.07
C GLU A 70 -3.04 -4.92 10.05
N LEU A 71 -2.51 -3.73 9.97
CA LEU A 71 -1.34 -3.32 10.75
C LEU A 71 -1.63 -2.19 11.72
N GLY A 72 -2.86 -1.71 11.76
CA GLY A 72 -3.24 -0.63 12.66
C GLY A 72 -2.55 0.70 12.33
N ILE A 73 -2.15 0.89 11.07
CA ILE A 73 -1.57 2.17 10.65
C ILE A 73 -2.62 3.26 10.84
N THR A 74 -2.23 4.34 11.49
CA THR A 74 -3.14 5.42 11.85
C THR A 74 -3.17 6.51 10.78
N THR A 75 -4.23 7.32 10.81
CA THR A 75 -4.33 8.50 9.96
C THR A 75 -3.10 9.41 10.14
N ASP A 76 -2.67 9.62 11.37
CA ASP A 76 -1.52 10.48 11.64
C ASP A 76 -0.23 9.92 11.05
N GLU A 77 -0.04 8.61 11.13
CA GLU A 77 1.12 7.97 10.51
C GLU A 77 1.13 8.16 9.00
N ILE A 78 -0.04 8.05 8.35
CA ILE A 78 -0.14 8.28 6.91
C ILE A 78 0.13 9.74 6.56
N VAL A 79 -0.37 10.68 7.37
CA VAL A 79 -0.08 12.10 7.15
C VAL A 79 1.42 12.36 7.28
N ASP A 80 2.10 11.71 8.21
CA ASP A 80 3.56 11.83 8.34
C ASP A 80 4.28 11.34 7.09
N ILE A 81 3.79 10.24 6.49
CA ILE A 81 4.32 9.77 5.20
C ILE A 81 4.10 10.84 4.12
N LEU A 82 2.89 11.39 4.05
CA LEU A 82 2.53 12.36 3.02
C LEU A 82 3.31 13.66 3.16
N ARG A 83 3.76 14.01 4.38
CA ARG A 83 4.69 15.14 4.57
C ARG A 83 5.96 14.94 3.77
N VAL A 84 6.51 13.73 3.82
CA VAL A 84 7.73 13.41 3.06
C VAL A 84 7.44 13.42 1.56
N VAL A 85 6.29 12.89 1.15
CA VAL A 85 5.86 12.91 -0.25
C VAL A 85 5.76 14.36 -0.77
N LEU A 86 5.25 15.27 0.06
CA LEU A 86 5.17 16.69 -0.32
C LEU A 86 6.54 17.26 -0.66
N LEU A 87 7.54 16.96 0.16
CA LEU A 87 8.89 17.47 -0.05
C LEU A 87 9.57 16.83 -1.25
N THR A 88 9.40 15.52 -1.43
CA THR A 88 10.16 14.75 -2.42
C THR A 88 9.47 14.62 -3.77
N ALA A 89 8.15 14.60 -3.81
CA ALA A 89 7.37 14.37 -5.04
C ALA A 89 6.48 15.55 -5.44
N GLY A 90 6.30 16.52 -4.54
CA GLY A 90 5.59 17.75 -4.86
C GLY A 90 4.13 17.77 -4.44
N MET A 91 3.53 18.95 -4.57
CA MET A 91 2.17 19.24 -4.14
C MET A 91 1.10 18.37 -4.82
N PRO A 92 1.16 18.09 -6.13
CA PRO A 92 0.12 17.26 -6.74
C PRO A 92 0.02 15.86 -6.13
N ALA A 93 1.14 15.22 -5.86
CA ALA A 93 1.17 13.90 -5.23
C ALA A 93 0.64 13.97 -3.80
N PHE A 94 1.04 14.99 -3.06
CA PHE A 94 0.57 15.21 -1.69
C PHE A 94 -0.96 15.42 -1.65
N ASN A 95 -1.49 16.30 -2.49
CA ASN A 95 -2.93 16.58 -2.54
C ASN A 95 -3.73 15.34 -2.89
N LYS A 96 -3.25 14.57 -3.86
CA LYS A 96 -3.93 13.33 -4.26
C LYS A 96 -3.94 12.32 -3.11
N GLY A 97 -2.82 12.18 -2.41
CA GLY A 97 -2.72 11.29 -1.25
C GLY A 97 -3.66 11.72 -0.13
N MET A 98 -3.73 13.01 0.17
CA MET A 98 -4.62 13.53 1.19
C MET A 98 -6.10 13.30 0.83
N ARG A 99 -6.46 13.49 -0.44
CA ARG A 99 -7.82 13.23 -0.90
C ARG A 99 -8.20 11.77 -0.73
N ILE A 100 -7.30 10.86 -1.08
CA ILE A 100 -7.54 9.43 -0.92
C ILE A 100 -7.73 9.09 0.56
N LEU A 101 -6.88 9.63 1.42
CA LEU A 101 -6.99 9.42 2.86
C LEU A 101 -8.32 9.91 3.40
N GLU A 102 -8.77 11.09 2.96
CA GLU A 102 -10.06 11.64 3.34
C GLU A 102 -11.20 10.71 2.91
N GLU A 103 -11.17 10.21 1.70
CA GLU A 103 -12.18 9.28 1.19
C GLU A 103 -12.23 7.99 2.03
N ILE A 104 -11.07 7.46 2.41
CA ILE A 104 -10.99 6.23 3.20
C ILE A 104 -11.53 6.45 4.62
N THR A 105 -11.19 7.57 5.24
CA THR A 105 -11.54 7.83 6.64
C THR A 105 -12.89 8.53 6.81
N GLY A 106 -13.47 9.04 5.76
CA GLY A 106 -14.74 9.75 5.80
C GLY A 106 -14.66 11.14 6.42
N LYS A 107 -13.48 11.73 6.44
CA LYS A 107 -13.29 13.06 7.05
C LYS A 107 -13.19 14.16 6.04
#